data_2041b280035e93b44821b53272f0dd53
#
_entry.id   2041b280035e93b44821b53272f0dd53
#
_cell.length_a   1.000
_cell.length_b   1.000
_cell.length_c   1.000
_cell.angle_alpha   90.00
_cell.angle_beta   90.00
_cell.angle_gamma   90.00
#
_symmetry.space_group_name_H-M   'P 1'
#
loop_
_entity.id
_entity.type
_entity.pdbx_description
1 polymer ?
#
loop_
_entity_poly.entity_id
_entity_poly.type
_entity_poly.pdbx_seq_one_letter_code
_entity_poly.pdbx_strand_id
1 'polypeptide(L)'
;MKLYIASEKYHHPDLDCSEEELYASDYYYIIKFAEDHPWSWHAWPITDFSYEKGYEYIIEGLCIDYVVEGDMIFRTFQCCKILSKQKKQSENLPQ
;
A
#
# COMPACT_ATOMS: atom_id res chain seq x y z
N MET A 1 -12.02 2.16 7.83
CA MET A 1 -11.76 3.05 6.67
C MET A 1 -11.41 2.21 5.46
N LYS A 2 -11.77 2.67 4.29
CA LYS A 2 -11.44 1.99 3.04
C LYS A 2 -10.11 2.46 2.48
N LEU A 3 -9.37 1.53 1.91
CA LEU A 3 -8.12 1.81 1.23
C LEU A 3 -8.13 1.10 -0.13
N TYR A 4 -7.82 1.85 -1.18
CA TYR A 4 -7.67 1.32 -2.53
C TYR A 4 -6.20 1.07 -2.78
N ILE A 5 -5.86 -0.11 -3.29
CA ILE A 5 -4.46 -0.50 -3.52
C ILE A 5 -4.29 -0.83 -4.99
N ALA A 6 -3.29 -0.21 -5.60
CA ALA A 6 -3.00 -0.38 -7.02
C ALA A 6 -2.41 -1.77 -7.31
N SER A 7 -2.43 -2.13 -8.58
CA SER A 7 -1.94 -3.42 -9.06
C SER A 7 -0.42 -3.54 -9.05
N GLU A 8 0.30 -2.45 -8.77
CA GLU A 8 1.75 -2.42 -8.70
C GLU A 8 2.20 -1.63 -7.49
N LYS A 9 3.40 -1.94 -7.00
CA LYS A 9 4.06 -1.16 -5.96
C LYS A 9 4.96 -0.11 -6.58
N TYR A 10 5.29 0.91 -5.79
CA TYR A 10 6.19 1.97 -6.21
C TYR A 10 7.63 1.56 -5.95
N HIS A 11 8.44 1.54 -7.02
CA HIS A 11 9.87 1.28 -6.89
C HIS A 11 10.61 2.62 -6.93
N HIS A 12 10.87 3.18 -5.75
CA HIS A 12 11.58 4.45 -5.62
C HIS A 12 12.98 4.32 -6.25
N PRO A 13 13.43 5.34 -7.02
CA PRO A 13 14.74 5.26 -7.69
C PRO A 13 15.93 5.05 -6.75
N ASP A 14 15.81 5.50 -5.51
CA ASP A 14 16.88 5.38 -4.51
C ASP A 14 16.84 4.05 -3.75
N LEU A 15 15.86 3.19 -4.03
CA LEU A 15 15.78 1.87 -3.41
C LEU A 15 16.75 0.90 -4.08
N ASP A 16 17.66 0.38 -3.29
CA ASP A 16 18.63 -0.62 -3.73
C ASP A 16 18.09 -2.02 -3.43
N CYS A 17 16.98 -2.37 -4.05
CA CYS A 17 16.38 -3.69 -3.90
C CYS A 17 15.83 -4.17 -5.25
N SER A 18 15.75 -5.48 -5.40
CA SER A 18 15.16 -6.09 -6.59
C SER A 18 13.64 -5.96 -6.55
N GLU A 19 12.99 -6.15 -7.70
CA GLU A 19 11.54 -6.20 -7.77
C GLU A 19 10.97 -7.30 -6.88
N GLU A 20 11.63 -8.45 -6.84
CA GLU A 20 11.22 -9.56 -5.98
C GLU A 20 11.24 -9.18 -4.50
N GLU A 21 12.29 -8.52 -4.05
CA GLU A 21 12.39 -8.05 -2.68
C GLU A 21 11.33 -7.00 -2.36
N LEU A 22 11.07 -6.09 -3.30
CA LEU A 22 10.03 -5.07 -3.15
C LEU A 22 8.65 -5.69 -2.93
N TYR A 23 8.29 -6.67 -3.76
CA TYR A 23 6.98 -7.30 -3.67
C TYR A 23 6.85 -8.28 -2.50
N ALA A 24 7.95 -8.72 -1.92
CA ALA A 24 7.95 -9.51 -0.70
C ALA A 24 7.82 -8.66 0.57
N SER A 25 8.03 -7.35 0.47
CA SER A 25 7.95 -6.45 1.62
C SER A 25 6.50 -6.02 1.88
N ASP A 26 6.26 -5.45 3.08
CA ASP A 26 4.97 -4.87 3.44
C ASP A 26 4.90 -3.37 3.17
N TYR A 27 5.84 -2.83 2.41
CA TYR A 27 6.02 -1.39 2.20
C TYR A 27 5.82 -0.99 0.75
N TYR A 28 5.72 0.32 0.53
CA TYR A 28 5.72 0.96 -0.80
C TYR A 28 4.50 0.65 -1.65
N TYR A 29 3.35 0.49 -1.02
CA TYR A 29 2.10 0.36 -1.74
C TYR A 29 1.69 1.68 -2.39
N ILE A 30 1.10 1.58 -3.57
CA ILE A 30 0.46 2.72 -4.22
C ILE A 30 -1.01 2.66 -3.84
N ILE A 31 -1.49 3.70 -3.18
CA ILE A 31 -2.82 3.71 -2.57
C ILE A 31 -3.60 4.98 -2.87
N LYS A 32 -4.90 4.93 -2.63
CA LYS A 32 -5.76 6.10 -2.57
C LYS A 32 -6.89 5.83 -1.57
N PHE A 33 -7.45 6.89 -1.03
CA PHE A 33 -8.47 6.78 0.02
C PHE A 33 -9.90 6.89 -0.51
N ALA A 34 -10.06 7.24 -1.78
CA ALA A 34 -11.35 7.30 -2.45
C ALA A 34 -11.16 6.99 -3.93
N GLU A 35 -12.21 6.51 -4.57
CA GLU A 35 -12.15 6.09 -5.96
C GLU A 35 -11.71 7.21 -6.92
N ASP A 36 -12.14 8.44 -6.65
CA ASP A 36 -11.84 9.62 -7.47
C ASP A 36 -10.55 10.35 -7.11
N HIS A 37 -9.82 9.86 -6.12
CA HIS A 37 -8.53 10.42 -5.73
C HIS A 37 -7.42 9.91 -6.66
N PRO A 38 -6.35 10.70 -6.85
CA PRO A 38 -5.19 10.20 -7.57
C PRO A 38 -4.44 9.15 -6.75
N TRP A 39 -3.78 8.23 -7.44
CA TRP A 39 -2.90 7.28 -6.79
C TRP A 39 -1.67 7.99 -6.20
N SER A 40 -1.26 7.57 -5.01
CA SER A 40 -0.04 8.06 -4.38
C SER A 40 0.67 6.90 -3.70
N TRP A 41 1.99 6.99 -3.56
CA TRP A 41 2.74 5.94 -2.88
C TRP A 41 3.05 6.35 -1.45
N HIS A 42 3.11 5.37 -0.56
CA HIS A 42 3.44 5.58 0.84
C HIS A 42 4.37 4.47 1.31
N ALA A 43 5.25 4.83 2.23
CA ALA A 43 6.17 3.87 2.84
C ALA A 43 5.54 3.13 4.04
N TRP A 44 4.24 3.30 4.27
CA TRP A 44 3.56 2.62 5.37
C TRP A 44 3.40 1.14 5.10
N PRO A 45 3.64 0.29 6.11
CA PRO A 45 3.30 -1.11 5.95
C PRO A 45 1.79 -1.32 6.00
N ILE A 46 1.33 -2.35 5.29
CA ILE A 46 -0.03 -2.86 5.43
C ILE A 46 0.11 -4.24 6.03
N THR A 47 -0.41 -4.41 7.24
CA THR A 47 -0.32 -5.69 7.97
C THR A 47 -1.57 -6.53 7.75
N ASP A 48 -1.45 -7.84 7.98
CA ASP A 48 -2.55 -8.81 7.80
C ASP A 48 -3.13 -8.80 6.39
N PHE A 49 -2.26 -8.57 5.39
CA PHE A 49 -2.67 -8.42 4.01
C PHE A 49 -1.67 -9.15 3.10
N SER A 50 -2.19 -10.02 2.24
CA SER A 50 -1.38 -10.70 1.22
C SER A 50 -1.59 -10.02 -0.12
N TYR A 51 -0.54 -9.37 -0.61
CA TYR A 51 -0.56 -8.64 -1.87
C TYR A 51 -0.10 -9.51 -3.03
N GLU A 52 -0.80 -9.40 -4.15
CA GLU A 52 -0.42 -10.07 -5.39
C GLU A 52 -0.36 -9.03 -6.52
N LYS A 53 0.78 -8.98 -7.20
CA LYS A 53 0.98 -8.08 -8.34
C LYS A 53 -0.04 -8.40 -9.46
N GLY A 54 -0.57 -7.36 -10.07
CA GLY A 54 -1.53 -7.50 -11.14
C GLY A 54 -2.99 -7.41 -10.70
N TYR A 55 -3.23 -7.22 -9.39
CA TYR A 55 -4.57 -7.10 -8.84
C TYR A 55 -4.75 -5.76 -8.14
N GLU A 56 -5.90 -5.14 -8.37
CA GLU A 56 -6.33 -4.01 -7.55
C GLU A 56 -7.15 -4.51 -6.37
N TYR A 57 -6.96 -3.90 -5.21
CA TYR A 57 -7.65 -4.28 -4.00
C TYR A 57 -8.43 -3.12 -3.44
N ILE A 58 -9.56 -3.42 -2.83
CA ILE A 58 -10.23 -2.51 -1.91
C ILE A 58 -10.27 -3.24 -0.58
N ILE A 59 -9.67 -2.65 0.44
CA ILE A 59 -9.63 -3.25 1.76
C ILE A 59 -10.26 -2.30 2.77
N GLU A 60 -10.74 -2.87 3.87
CA GLU A 60 -11.20 -2.11 5.01
C GLU A 60 -10.31 -2.43 6.19
N GLY A 61 -9.94 -1.41 6.94
CA GLY A 61 -9.06 -1.61 8.07
C GLY A 61 -8.88 -0.37 8.91
N LEU A 62 -7.85 -0.39 9.73
CA LEU A 62 -7.52 0.64 10.70
C LEU A 62 -6.17 1.25 10.41
N CYS A 63 -6.11 2.58 10.49
CA CYS A 63 -4.85 3.30 10.44
C CYS A 63 -4.39 3.48 11.89
N ILE A 64 -3.25 2.91 12.22
CA ILE A 64 -2.72 2.93 13.59
C ILE A 64 -1.43 3.74 13.58
N ASP A 65 -1.44 4.82 14.38
CA ASP A 65 -0.25 5.63 14.61
C ASP A 65 0.28 5.33 16.01
N TYR A 66 1.58 5.14 16.12
CA TYR A 66 2.20 5.01 17.43
C TYR A 66 3.48 5.80 17.48
N VAL A 67 3.74 6.31 18.67
CA VAL A 67 4.92 7.12 18.96
C VAL A 67 6.03 6.19 19.44
N VAL A 68 7.19 6.31 18.81
CA VAL A 68 8.39 5.62 19.25
C VAL A 68 9.34 6.62 19.89
N GLU A 69 10.41 6.13 20.47
CA GLU A 69 11.43 6.94 21.13
C GLU A 69 11.91 8.08 20.21
N GLY A 70 12.00 9.29 20.76
CA GLY A 70 12.43 10.48 20.03
C GLY A 70 11.30 11.21 19.28
N ASP A 71 10.06 11.02 19.71
CA ASP A 71 8.86 11.66 19.13
C ASP A 71 8.62 11.33 17.66
N MET A 72 9.19 10.23 17.17
CA MET A 72 8.87 9.74 15.83
C MET A 72 7.53 9.04 15.82
N ILE A 73 6.72 9.35 14.81
CA ILE A 73 5.41 8.72 14.62
C ILE A 73 5.51 7.71 13.48
N PHE A 74 5.19 6.47 13.79
CA PHE A 74 5.04 5.42 12.78
C PHE A 74 3.57 5.16 12.50
N ARG A 75 3.24 5.06 11.22
CA ARG A 75 1.90 4.74 10.78
C ARG A 75 1.89 3.34 10.17
N THR A 76 0.91 2.55 10.61
CA THR A 76 0.66 1.21 10.07
C THR A 76 -0.81 1.13 9.67
N PHE A 77 -1.09 0.55 8.54
CA PHE A 77 -2.46 0.25 8.14
C PHE A 77 -2.69 -1.25 8.36
N GLN A 78 -3.67 -1.58 9.22
CA GLN A 78 -4.04 -2.97 9.49
C GLN A 78 -5.24 -3.35 8.65
N CYS A 79 -5.09 -4.36 7.80
CA CYS A 79 -6.18 -4.88 7.00
C CYS A 79 -7.09 -5.75 7.87
N CYS A 80 -8.36 -5.38 7.96
CA CYS A 80 -9.36 -6.15 8.69
C CYS A 80 -10.17 -7.03 7.72
N LYS A 81 -10.39 -6.55 6.49
CA LYS A 81 -11.22 -7.25 5.53
C LYS A 81 -10.86 -6.84 4.11
N ILE A 82 -10.82 -7.81 3.20
CA ILE A 82 -10.69 -7.54 1.77
C ILE A 82 -12.11 -7.42 1.19
N LEU A 83 -12.43 -6.23 0.70
CA LEU A 83 -13.75 -5.96 0.11
C LEU A 83 -13.79 -6.33 -1.36
N SER A 84 -12.67 -6.18 -2.07
CA SER A 84 -12.59 -6.48 -3.50
C SER A 84 -11.15 -6.84 -3.87
N LYS A 85 -11.02 -7.82 -4.73
CA LYS A 85 -9.75 -8.20 -5.37
C LYS A 85 -10.06 -8.43 -6.84
N GLN A 86 -9.51 -7.60 -7.71
CA GLN A 86 -9.82 -7.64 -9.14
C GLN A 86 -8.54 -7.64 -9.96
N LYS A 87 -8.41 -8.58 -10.88
CA LYS A 87 -7.29 -8.61 -11.82
C LYS A 87 -7.46 -7.44 -12.78
N LYS A 88 -6.62 -6.44 -12.63
CA LYS A 88 -6.71 -5.20 -13.40
C LYS A 88 -5.38 -4.46 -13.31
N GLN A 89 -4.94 -3.91 -14.43
CA GLN A 89 -3.78 -3.04 -14.44
C GLN A 89 -4.22 -1.62 -14.06
N SER A 90 -3.62 -1.07 -13.02
CA SER A 90 -3.91 0.29 -12.59
C SER A 90 -3.35 1.31 -13.56
N GLU A 91 -4.06 2.43 -13.73
CA GLU A 91 -3.67 3.51 -14.61
C GLU A 91 -3.30 4.76 -13.81
N ASN A 92 -2.52 5.64 -14.42
CA ASN A 92 -2.12 6.92 -13.84
C ASN A 92 -1.34 6.76 -12.52
N LEU A 93 -0.47 5.76 -12.48
CA LEU A 93 0.36 5.51 -11.31
C LEU A 93 1.43 6.60 -11.16
N PRO A 94 1.84 6.93 -9.92
CA PRO A 94 2.93 7.87 -9.69
C PRO A 94 4.24 7.32 -10.25
N GLN A 95 5.08 8.23 -10.74
CA GLN A 95 6.37 7.88 -11.34
C GLN A 95 7.52 8.41 -10.49
#